data_7172af802caf85a856c797b8602a74d6
#
_entry.id   7172af802caf85a856c797b8602a74d6
#
_cell.length_a   1.000
_cell.length_b   1.000
_cell.length_c   1.000
_cell.angle_alpha   90.00
_cell.angle_beta   90.00
_cell.angle_gamma   90.00
#
_symmetry.space_group_name_H-M   'P 1'
#
loop_
_entity.id
_entity.type
_entity.pdbx_description
1 polymer ?
#
loop_
_entity_poly.entity_id
_entity_poly.type
_entity_poly.pdbx_seq_one_letter_code
_entity_poly.pdbx_strand_id
1 'polypeptide(L)'
;ISGTAIEQLQQYVPEFIDSMRKLVDTGCVEFLSETYDHSLASIANEEEFRRQVEQHDKLIYELFGIKPKVFCNTEFIFNDEIASTINSMGFKAVLTEGARHILGWKSPNYVYTSAGAPKMKMLLRNAKLSEDIAKRFADSSWHEYPLTADKYVSWIAQSPKEEQITNIFLNYETLGDSNPRETGIFDFFRAIPRFAAENGIEFWTPSEAVSKLKPVDIISV
;
A
#
# COMPACT_ATOMS: atom_id res chain seq x y z
N ILE A 1 -6.63 4.35 4.51
CA ILE A 1 -7.87 5.18 4.47
C ILE A 1 -7.75 6.27 5.51
N SER A 2 -7.93 7.54 5.12
CA SER A 2 -7.77 8.70 6.01
C SER A 2 -8.88 8.78 7.08
N GLY A 3 -8.59 9.47 8.19
CA GLY A 3 -9.56 9.68 9.26
C GLY A 3 -10.81 10.42 8.78
N THR A 4 -10.62 11.49 7.99
CA THR A 4 -11.74 12.23 7.39
C THR A 4 -12.61 11.34 6.51
N ALA A 5 -12.03 10.45 5.69
CA ALA A 5 -12.80 9.51 4.88
C ALA A 5 -13.58 8.50 5.75
N ILE A 6 -12.97 8.00 6.83
CA ILE A 6 -13.63 7.12 7.79
C ILE A 6 -14.84 7.81 8.44
N GLU A 7 -14.69 9.07 8.89
CA GLU A 7 -15.81 9.84 9.47
C GLU A 7 -16.97 10.01 8.49
N GLN A 8 -16.65 10.32 7.23
CA GLN A 8 -17.67 10.41 6.18
C GLN A 8 -18.38 9.06 5.96
N LEU A 9 -17.63 7.96 5.91
CA LEU A 9 -18.19 6.63 5.76
C LEU A 9 -19.05 6.23 6.97
N GLN A 10 -18.63 6.56 8.19
CA GLN A 10 -19.46 6.35 9.39
C GLN A 10 -20.80 7.10 9.31
N GLN A 11 -20.77 8.31 8.78
CA GLN A 11 -21.97 9.15 8.68
C GLN A 11 -22.92 8.71 7.56
N TYR A 12 -22.39 8.37 6.39
CA TYR A 12 -23.19 8.18 5.18
C TYR A 12 -23.35 6.72 4.75
N VAL A 13 -22.41 5.85 5.12
CA VAL A 13 -22.39 4.42 4.72
C VAL A 13 -21.87 3.58 5.89
N PRO A 14 -22.55 3.57 7.07
CA PRO A 14 -22.03 2.89 8.26
C PRO A 14 -21.79 1.38 8.05
N GLU A 15 -22.52 0.74 7.15
CA GLU A 15 -22.31 -0.67 6.79
C GLU A 15 -20.93 -0.95 6.17
N PHE A 16 -20.24 0.08 5.65
CA PHE A 16 -18.86 -0.05 5.21
C PHE A 16 -17.93 -0.34 6.39
N ILE A 17 -18.11 0.37 7.51
CA ILE A 17 -17.33 0.15 8.74
C ILE A 17 -17.54 -1.27 9.27
N ASP A 18 -18.78 -1.76 9.25
CA ASP A 18 -19.08 -3.14 9.67
C ASP A 18 -18.44 -4.18 8.74
N SER A 19 -18.36 -3.87 7.44
CA SER A 19 -17.66 -4.73 6.47
C SER A 19 -16.14 -4.75 6.73
N MET A 20 -15.55 -3.59 7.06
CA MET A 20 -14.14 -3.50 7.44
C MET A 20 -13.83 -4.28 8.73
N ARG A 21 -14.71 -4.23 9.74
CA ARG A 21 -14.58 -5.06 10.96
C ARG A 21 -14.54 -6.55 10.64
N LYS A 22 -15.45 -7.02 9.78
CA LYS A 22 -15.47 -8.42 9.33
C LYS A 22 -14.17 -8.82 8.62
N LEU A 23 -13.59 -7.93 7.82
CA LEU A 23 -12.30 -8.17 7.19
C LEU A 23 -11.16 -8.25 8.21
N VAL A 24 -11.16 -7.36 9.20
CA VAL A 24 -10.20 -7.40 10.32
C VAL A 24 -10.26 -8.73 11.08
N ASP A 25 -11.46 -9.23 11.37
CA ASP A 25 -11.67 -10.49 12.07
C ASP A 25 -11.07 -11.70 11.31
N THR A 26 -10.85 -11.58 10.01
CA THR A 26 -10.17 -12.64 9.23
C THR A 26 -8.68 -12.74 9.52
N GLY A 27 -8.06 -11.71 10.08
CA GLY A 27 -6.61 -11.60 10.25
C GLY A 27 -5.83 -11.37 8.95
N CYS A 28 -6.51 -11.22 7.81
CA CYS A 28 -5.87 -11.05 6.50
C CYS A 28 -5.75 -9.57 6.07
N VAL A 29 -6.18 -8.63 6.90
CA VAL A 29 -6.15 -7.20 6.63
C VAL A 29 -5.36 -6.48 7.70
N GLU A 30 -4.55 -5.51 7.28
CA GLU A 30 -3.81 -4.60 8.14
C GLU A 30 -4.13 -3.16 7.77
N PHE A 31 -4.42 -2.31 8.77
CA PHE A 31 -4.52 -0.87 8.56
C PHE A 31 -3.13 -0.24 8.57
N LEU A 32 -2.88 0.60 7.57
CA LEU A 32 -1.72 1.48 7.55
C LEU A 32 -2.03 2.75 8.31
N SER A 33 -1.04 3.33 8.97
CA SER A 33 -1.13 4.68 9.52
C SER A 33 -0.86 5.71 8.42
N GLU A 34 -1.54 6.83 8.49
CA GLU A 34 -1.35 7.98 7.60
C GLU A 34 -1.72 9.30 8.33
N THR A 35 -1.63 10.44 7.65
CA THR A 35 -2.17 11.69 8.18
C THR A 35 -3.69 11.65 8.20
N TYR A 36 -4.30 12.13 9.30
CA TYR A 36 -5.75 12.07 9.53
C TYR A 36 -6.56 12.68 8.38
N ASP A 37 -6.14 13.86 7.91
CA ASP A 37 -6.84 14.64 6.89
C ASP A 37 -6.27 14.42 5.48
N HIS A 38 -5.45 13.40 5.27
CA HIS A 38 -4.71 13.20 4.01
C HIS A 38 -3.94 14.46 3.59
N SER A 39 -3.26 15.07 4.55
CA SER A 39 -2.66 16.40 4.42
C SER A 39 -1.18 16.35 4.05
N LEU A 40 -0.66 17.52 3.64
CA LEU A 40 0.76 17.74 3.39
C LEU A 40 1.56 18.15 4.65
N ALA A 41 1.04 17.89 5.83
CA ALA A 41 1.66 18.28 7.10
C ALA A 41 3.10 17.75 7.24
N SER A 42 3.40 16.60 6.67
CA SER A 42 4.73 15.97 6.70
C SER A 42 5.87 16.83 6.12
N ILE A 43 5.55 17.79 5.25
CA ILE A 43 6.51 18.72 4.64
C ILE A 43 6.31 20.16 5.10
N ALA A 44 5.24 20.46 5.82
CA ALA A 44 4.89 21.81 6.23
C ALA A 44 5.14 22.07 7.73
N ASN A 45 4.82 21.11 8.59
CA ASN A 45 4.89 21.28 10.04
C ASN A 45 4.96 19.91 10.74
N GLU A 46 6.09 19.60 11.37
CA GLU A 46 6.31 18.30 12.02
C GLU A 46 5.36 18.07 13.21
N GLU A 47 5.05 19.09 14.01
CA GLU A 47 4.14 18.96 15.15
C GLU A 47 2.73 18.58 14.69
N GLU A 48 2.22 19.26 13.66
CA GLU A 48 0.94 18.96 13.06
C GLU A 48 0.94 17.59 12.39
N PHE A 49 2.03 17.21 11.73
CA PHE A 49 2.17 15.87 11.15
C PHE A 49 2.03 14.78 12.22
N ARG A 50 2.77 14.89 13.32
CA ARG A 50 2.68 13.95 14.44
C ARG A 50 1.27 13.89 15.03
N ARG A 51 0.65 15.05 15.24
CA ARG A 51 -0.71 15.15 15.77
C ARG A 51 -1.72 14.41 14.90
N GLN A 52 -1.65 14.59 13.58
CA GLN A 52 -2.57 13.93 12.65
C GLN A 52 -2.36 12.41 12.60
N VAL A 53 -1.11 11.95 12.61
CA VAL A 53 -0.80 10.51 12.65
C VAL A 53 -1.32 9.87 13.94
N GLU A 54 -1.10 10.50 15.10
CA GLU A 54 -1.61 10.01 16.39
C GLU A 54 -3.14 10.00 16.44
N GLN A 55 -3.78 11.02 15.87
CA GLN A 55 -5.23 11.10 15.77
C GLN A 55 -5.79 9.97 14.89
N HIS A 56 -5.15 9.70 13.75
CA HIS A 56 -5.52 8.62 12.86
C HIS A 56 -5.39 7.26 13.56
N ASP A 57 -4.25 6.98 14.19
CA ASP A 57 -4.01 5.72 14.90
C ASP A 57 -5.00 5.50 16.03
N LYS A 58 -5.39 6.57 16.73
CA LYS A 58 -6.42 6.53 17.76
C LYS A 58 -7.78 6.14 17.18
N LEU A 59 -8.19 6.74 16.06
CA LEU A 59 -9.45 6.41 15.40
C LEU A 59 -9.48 4.95 14.93
N ILE A 60 -8.40 4.47 14.31
CA ILE A 60 -8.28 3.07 13.89
C ILE A 60 -8.39 2.13 15.08
N TYR A 61 -7.74 2.46 16.19
CA TYR A 61 -7.81 1.65 17.40
C TYR A 61 -9.25 1.63 18.01
N GLU A 62 -9.91 2.77 18.08
CA GLU A 62 -11.27 2.89 18.60
C GLU A 62 -12.30 2.11 17.78
N LEU A 63 -12.15 2.09 16.46
CA LEU A 63 -13.12 1.45 15.57
C LEU A 63 -12.85 -0.05 15.34
N PHE A 64 -11.57 -0.45 15.31
CA PHE A 64 -11.17 -1.78 14.84
C PHE A 64 -10.30 -2.55 15.86
N GLY A 65 -9.90 -1.93 16.98
CA GLY A 65 -9.06 -2.56 17.99
C GLY A 65 -7.60 -2.82 17.53
N ILE A 66 -7.19 -2.26 16.38
CA ILE A 66 -5.88 -2.46 15.78
C ILE A 66 -5.02 -1.22 16.00
N LYS A 67 -3.75 -1.45 16.35
CA LYS A 67 -2.74 -0.39 16.35
C LYS A 67 -1.89 -0.53 15.08
N PRO A 68 -1.92 0.44 14.15
CA PRO A 68 -1.10 0.41 12.95
C PRO A 68 0.40 0.31 13.27
N LYS A 69 1.15 -0.43 12.47
CA LYS A 69 2.60 -0.64 12.64
C LYS A 69 3.41 -0.18 11.43
N VAL A 70 2.74 -0.04 10.32
CA VAL A 70 3.31 0.37 9.04
C VAL A 70 2.68 1.70 8.63
N PHE A 71 3.50 2.62 8.19
CA PHE A 71 3.09 3.96 7.79
C PHE A 71 3.05 4.08 6.26
N CYS A 72 2.11 4.87 5.76
CA CYS A 72 2.04 5.28 4.37
C CYS A 72 1.66 6.76 4.31
N ASN A 73 2.52 7.61 3.79
CA ASN A 73 2.22 9.04 3.75
C ASN A 73 1.30 9.41 2.60
N THR A 74 0.59 10.52 2.75
CA THR A 74 -0.16 11.21 1.70
C THR A 74 0.65 11.26 0.42
N GLU A 75 0.05 10.83 -0.71
CA GLU A 75 0.64 10.83 -2.05
C GLU A 75 2.04 10.20 -2.14
N PHE A 76 2.37 9.25 -1.24
CA PHE A 76 3.69 8.64 -1.11
C PHE A 76 4.85 9.62 -0.89
N ILE A 77 4.57 10.85 -0.44
CA ILE A 77 5.61 11.83 -0.10
C ILE A 77 6.54 11.23 0.96
N PHE A 78 7.81 11.16 0.63
CA PHE A 78 8.80 10.52 1.48
C PHE A 78 10.18 11.15 1.29
N ASN A 79 10.89 11.31 2.40
CA ASN A 79 12.31 11.64 2.45
C ASN A 79 12.91 11.11 3.75
N ASP A 80 14.22 11.26 3.93
CA ASP A 80 14.94 10.76 5.10
C ASP A 80 14.52 11.45 6.42
N GLU A 81 14.04 12.69 6.40
CA GLU A 81 13.51 13.40 7.57
C GLU A 81 12.18 12.81 8.02
N ILE A 82 11.26 12.57 7.06
CA ILE A 82 10.00 11.88 7.32
C ILE A 82 10.28 10.49 7.90
N ALA A 83 11.23 9.75 7.32
CA ALA A 83 11.64 8.45 7.83
C ALA A 83 12.08 8.51 9.29
N SER A 84 12.91 9.48 9.64
CA SER A 84 13.37 9.70 11.03
C SER A 84 12.21 10.00 11.97
N THR A 85 11.29 10.87 11.56
CA THR A 85 10.12 11.27 12.33
C THR A 85 9.22 10.08 12.63
N ILE A 86 8.76 9.34 11.60
CA ILE A 86 7.86 8.18 11.80
C ILE A 86 8.55 7.03 12.55
N ASN A 87 9.85 6.83 12.36
CA ASN A 87 10.60 5.86 13.15
C ASN A 87 10.64 6.25 14.63
N SER A 88 10.77 7.53 14.96
CA SER A 88 10.70 8.04 16.35
C SER A 88 9.31 7.85 16.98
N MET A 89 8.24 7.82 16.18
CA MET A 89 6.88 7.52 16.60
C MET A 89 6.64 6.01 16.80
N GLY A 90 7.61 5.16 16.45
CA GLY A 90 7.58 3.71 16.71
C GLY A 90 7.20 2.85 15.54
N PHE A 91 6.98 3.43 14.35
CA PHE A 91 6.72 2.64 13.14
C PHE A 91 7.92 1.78 12.74
N LYS A 92 7.66 0.58 12.25
CA LYS A 92 8.68 -0.41 11.89
C LYS A 92 8.94 -0.46 10.39
N ALA A 93 7.98 0.03 9.62
CA ALA A 93 8.08 0.06 8.18
C ALA A 93 7.26 1.22 7.58
N VAL A 94 7.59 1.55 6.34
CA VAL A 94 6.88 2.49 5.50
C VAL A 94 6.58 1.88 4.14
N LEU A 95 5.38 2.15 3.62
CA LEU A 95 5.07 1.99 2.20
C LEU A 95 5.30 3.33 1.50
N THR A 96 6.04 3.30 0.40
CA THR A 96 6.30 4.50 -0.40
C THR A 96 6.51 4.17 -1.88
N GLU A 97 6.66 5.19 -2.72
CA GLU A 97 6.87 5.02 -4.15
C GLU A 97 8.25 4.41 -4.44
N GLY A 98 8.28 3.47 -5.38
CA GLY A 98 9.51 2.96 -5.99
C GLY A 98 10.05 3.92 -7.04
N ALA A 99 10.39 5.15 -6.64
CA ALA A 99 10.76 6.22 -7.56
C ALA A 99 12.00 5.86 -8.40
N ARG A 100 11.83 5.78 -9.70
CA ARG A 100 12.86 5.27 -10.63
C ARG A 100 14.15 6.08 -10.59
N HIS A 101 14.07 7.39 -10.41
CA HIS A 101 15.25 8.26 -10.34
C HIS A 101 16.08 8.04 -9.05
N ILE A 102 15.44 7.55 -7.98
CA ILE A 102 16.11 7.17 -6.73
C ILE A 102 16.66 5.75 -6.83
N LEU A 103 15.88 4.82 -7.35
CA LEU A 103 16.28 3.42 -7.47
C LEU A 103 17.37 3.20 -8.52
N GLY A 104 17.38 4.02 -9.58
CA GLY A 104 18.28 3.80 -10.73
C GLY A 104 18.01 2.45 -11.39
N TRP A 105 18.95 1.53 -11.26
CA TRP A 105 18.86 0.16 -11.80
C TRP A 105 18.25 -0.85 -10.82
N LYS A 106 18.04 -0.48 -9.55
CA LYS A 106 17.49 -1.35 -8.51
C LYS A 106 16.01 -1.61 -8.76
N SER A 107 15.55 -2.80 -8.40
CA SER A 107 14.12 -3.16 -8.48
C SER A 107 13.35 -2.68 -7.25
N PRO A 108 12.08 -2.24 -7.38
CA PRO A 108 11.20 -1.98 -6.26
C PRO A 108 10.75 -3.25 -5.52
N ASN A 109 11.03 -4.42 -6.08
CA ASN A 109 10.55 -5.72 -5.56
C ASN A 109 11.48 -6.31 -4.48
N TYR A 110 12.26 -5.47 -3.83
CA TYR A 110 13.05 -5.80 -2.65
C TYR A 110 12.66 -4.95 -1.45
N VAL A 111 12.98 -5.44 -0.27
CA VAL A 111 12.89 -4.66 0.96
C VAL A 111 14.16 -3.83 1.12
N TYR A 112 14.00 -2.55 1.42
CA TYR A 112 15.09 -1.61 1.69
C TYR A 112 15.01 -1.05 3.11
N THR A 113 15.98 -0.23 3.49
CA THR A 113 15.92 0.66 4.65
C THR A 113 16.20 2.10 4.21
N SER A 114 15.71 3.09 4.97
CA SER A 114 16.01 4.49 4.74
C SER A 114 17.32 4.90 5.41
N ALA A 115 18.09 5.78 4.79
CA ALA A 115 19.26 6.37 5.41
C ALA A 115 18.90 7.19 6.66
N GLY A 116 17.72 7.85 6.67
CA GLY A 116 17.21 8.59 7.83
C GLY A 116 16.73 7.69 8.98
N ALA A 117 16.45 6.41 8.72
CA ALA A 117 15.97 5.44 9.70
C ALA A 117 16.46 4.01 9.37
N PRO A 118 17.74 3.66 9.60
CA PRO A 118 18.33 2.40 9.11
C PRO A 118 17.71 1.11 9.69
N LYS A 119 16.90 1.22 10.74
CA LYS A 119 16.16 0.08 11.32
C LYS A 119 14.74 -0.07 10.78
N MET A 120 14.22 0.95 10.11
CA MET A 120 12.88 0.95 9.53
C MET A 120 12.93 0.38 8.11
N LYS A 121 12.09 -0.60 7.82
CA LYS A 121 12.02 -1.23 6.50
C LYS A 121 11.14 -0.42 5.55
N MET A 122 11.51 -0.43 4.29
CA MET A 122 10.76 0.22 3.22
C MET A 122 10.20 -0.84 2.27
N LEU A 123 8.90 -0.78 2.04
CA LEU A 123 8.20 -1.53 1.02
C LEU A 123 7.87 -0.57 -0.12
N LEU A 124 8.43 -0.83 -1.30
CA LEU A 124 8.34 0.08 -2.43
C LEU A 124 7.24 -0.36 -3.39
N ARG A 125 6.37 0.58 -3.77
CA ARG A 125 5.33 0.33 -4.76
C ARG A 125 5.94 -0.09 -6.10
N ASN A 126 5.46 -1.18 -6.68
CA ASN A 126 5.71 -1.48 -8.08
C ASN A 126 4.79 -0.61 -8.94
N ALA A 127 5.32 0.55 -9.37
CA ALA A 127 4.55 1.55 -10.10
C ALA A 127 3.96 0.98 -11.40
N LYS A 128 4.75 0.21 -12.17
CA LYS A 128 4.29 -0.35 -13.45
C LYS A 128 3.08 -1.25 -13.27
N LEU A 129 3.18 -2.27 -12.44
CA LEU A 129 2.09 -3.22 -12.22
C LEU A 129 0.87 -2.57 -11.56
N SER A 130 1.08 -1.60 -10.66
CA SER A 130 -0.02 -0.84 -10.06
C SER A 130 -0.75 0.02 -11.10
N GLU A 131 -0.02 0.71 -11.98
CA GLU A 131 -0.61 1.56 -13.03
C GLU A 131 -1.25 0.76 -14.16
N ASP A 132 -0.79 -0.45 -14.44
CA ASP A 132 -1.41 -1.34 -15.40
C ASP A 132 -2.88 -1.65 -14.99
N ILE A 133 -3.14 -1.76 -13.69
CA ILE A 133 -4.51 -1.87 -13.18
C ILE A 133 -5.18 -0.49 -13.10
N ALA A 134 -4.56 0.49 -12.45
CA ALA A 134 -5.22 1.74 -12.10
C ALA A 134 -5.57 2.60 -13.33
N LYS A 135 -4.69 2.60 -14.35
CA LYS A 135 -4.79 3.52 -15.50
C LYS A 135 -5.10 2.83 -16.83
N ARG A 136 -4.77 1.54 -16.97
CA ARG A 136 -4.81 0.85 -18.27
C ARG A 136 -5.83 -0.27 -18.35
N PHE A 137 -6.43 -0.65 -17.23
CA PHE A 137 -7.34 -1.81 -17.17
C PHE A 137 -8.48 -1.73 -18.21
N ALA A 138 -9.09 -0.54 -18.34
CA ALA A 138 -10.19 -0.30 -19.26
C ALA A 138 -9.76 0.33 -20.62
N ASP A 139 -8.45 0.54 -20.82
CA ASP A 139 -7.93 1.17 -22.04
C ASP A 139 -7.82 0.14 -23.18
N SER A 140 -8.81 0.11 -24.07
CA SER A 140 -8.82 -0.77 -25.23
C SER A 140 -7.73 -0.48 -26.28
N SER A 141 -7.06 0.69 -26.18
CA SER A 141 -5.94 1.04 -27.06
C SER A 141 -4.61 0.50 -26.56
N TRP A 142 -4.55 0.05 -25.29
CA TRP A 142 -3.35 -0.52 -24.72
C TRP A 142 -3.03 -1.88 -25.35
N HIS A 143 -1.78 -2.06 -25.77
CA HIS A 143 -1.35 -3.28 -26.48
C HIS A 143 -1.52 -4.58 -25.67
N GLU A 144 -1.61 -4.48 -24.34
CA GLU A 144 -1.86 -5.61 -23.45
C GLU A 144 -3.35 -5.78 -23.07
N TYR A 145 -4.24 -4.97 -23.66
CA TYR A 145 -5.68 -5.12 -23.44
C TYR A 145 -6.22 -6.41 -24.11
N PRO A 146 -7.15 -7.14 -23.46
CA PRO A 146 -7.63 -6.94 -22.11
C PRO A 146 -6.64 -7.47 -21.05
N LEU A 147 -6.59 -6.81 -19.88
CA LEU A 147 -5.84 -7.31 -18.75
C LEU A 147 -6.65 -8.36 -18.00
N THR A 148 -6.28 -9.62 -18.16
CA THR A 148 -6.91 -10.74 -17.44
C THR A 148 -6.11 -11.12 -16.20
N ALA A 149 -6.74 -11.75 -15.20
CA ALA A 149 -6.10 -12.07 -13.93
C ALA A 149 -4.95 -13.10 -14.10
N ASP A 150 -5.11 -14.09 -14.96
CA ASP A 150 -4.08 -15.08 -15.30
C ASP A 150 -2.86 -14.42 -15.94
N LYS A 151 -3.09 -13.49 -16.89
CA LYS A 151 -2.05 -12.72 -17.55
C LYS A 151 -1.26 -11.86 -16.54
N TYR A 152 -1.99 -11.13 -15.68
CA TYR A 152 -1.37 -10.28 -14.68
C TYR A 152 -0.55 -11.07 -13.67
N VAL A 153 -1.10 -12.16 -13.16
CA VAL A 153 -0.40 -13.06 -12.23
C VAL A 153 0.82 -13.70 -12.91
N SER A 154 0.73 -14.05 -14.20
CA SER A 154 1.88 -14.59 -14.93
C SER A 154 3.04 -13.61 -15.03
N TRP A 155 2.77 -12.31 -15.15
CA TRP A 155 3.82 -11.28 -15.12
C TRP A 155 4.53 -11.22 -13.78
N ILE A 156 3.78 -11.33 -12.67
CA ILE A 156 4.36 -11.38 -11.33
C ILE A 156 5.19 -12.67 -11.16
N ALA A 157 4.67 -13.80 -11.60
CA ALA A 157 5.35 -15.10 -11.50
C ALA A 157 6.64 -15.18 -12.33
N GLN A 158 6.75 -14.38 -13.38
CA GLN A 158 7.95 -14.28 -14.23
C GLN A 158 9.00 -13.30 -13.67
N SER A 159 8.75 -12.65 -12.55
CA SER A 159 9.76 -11.81 -11.89
C SER A 159 11.02 -12.63 -11.56
N PRO A 160 12.21 -12.00 -11.56
CA PRO A 160 13.45 -12.67 -11.14
C PRO A 160 13.26 -13.38 -9.79
N LYS A 161 13.78 -14.60 -9.68
CA LYS A 161 13.64 -15.44 -8.47
C LYS A 161 14.29 -14.85 -7.22
N GLU A 162 15.22 -13.94 -7.43
CA GLU A 162 15.93 -13.22 -6.37
C GLU A 162 15.07 -12.11 -5.75
N GLU A 163 14.06 -11.65 -6.47
CA GLU A 163 13.12 -10.64 -5.95
C GLU A 163 12.28 -11.20 -4.80
N GLN A 164 12.04 -10.36 -3.80
CA GLN A 164 11.50 -10.79 -2.52
C GLN A 164 9.98 -10.62 -2.43
N ILE A 165 9.46 -9.54 -3.03
CA ILE A 165 8.07 -9.12 -2.86
C ILE A 165 7.65 -8.17 -3.97
N THR A 166 6.39 -8.26 -4.39
CA THR A 166 5.78 -7.28 -5.31
C THR A 166 4.68 -6.53 -4.56
N ASN A 167 4.88 -5.22 -4.36
CA ASN A 167 3.90 -4.38 -3.69
C ASN A 167 3.01 -3.68 -4.72
N ILE A 168 1.74 -4.04 -4.76
CA ILE A 168 0.72 -3.40 -5.59
C ILE A 168 -0.06 -2.43 -4.71
N PHE A 169 -0.12 -1.17 -5.12
CA PHE A 169 -0.86 -0.14 -4.43
C PHE A 169 -1.85 0.53 -5.38
N LEU A 170 -3.09 0.59 -4.96
CA LEU A 170 -4.21 1.16 -5.71
C LEU A 170 -5.03 2.07 -4.80
N ASN A 171 -5.51 3.17 -5.35
CA ASN A 171 -6.52 3.97 -4.68
C ASN A 171 -7.88 3.26 -4.76
N TYR A 172 -8.76 3.53 -3.80
CA TYR A 172 -10.11 2.95 -3.77
C TYR A 172 -10.92 3.29 -5.02
N GLU A 173 -10.73 4.49 -5.59
CA GLU A 173 -11.40 4.95 -6.82
C GLU A 173 -11.11 4.05 -8.02
N THR A 174 -10.01 3.30 -7.97
CA THR A 174 -9.71 2.30 -9.02
C THR A 174 -10.84 1.28 -9.17
N LEU A 175 -11.53 0.97 -8.07
CA LEU A 175 -12.59 -0.04 -7.99
C LEU A 175 -13.97 0.63 -7.95
N GLY A 176 -14.58 0.78 -9.10
CA GLY A 176 -15.97 1.24 -9.22
C GLY A 176 -16.12 2.66 -9.76
N ASP A 177 -15.13 3.54 -9.60
CA ASP A 177 -15.12 4.88 -10.16
C ASP A 177 -14.29 4.93 -11.45
N SER A 178 -12.95 4.86 -11.35
CA SER A 178 -12.08 4.87 -12.54
C SER A 178 -12.28 3.64 -13.44
N ASN A 179 -12.59 2.49 -12.84
CA ASN A 179 -12.97 1.29 -13.55
C ASN A 179 -14.35 0.81 -13.07
N PRO A 180 -15.45 1.23 -13.72
CA PRO A 180 -16.80 0.79 -13.41
C PRO A 180 -16.96 -0.73 -13.51
N ARG A 181 -18.03 -1.26 -12.90
CA ARG A 181 -18.30 -2.71 -12.83
C ARG A 181 -18.29 -3.38 -14.20
N GLU A 182 -18.78 -2.69 -15.21
CA GLU A 182 -18.90 -3.16 -16.59
C GLU A 182 -17.55 -3.45 -17.25
N THR A 183 -16.45 -2.89 -16.74
CA THR A 183 -15.09 -3.18 -17.21
C THR A 183 -14.62 -4.59 -16.82
N GLY A 184 -15.30 -5.26 -15.87
CA GLY A 184 -14.90 -6.55 -15.34
C GLY A 184 -13.85 -6.48 -14.23
N ILE A 185 -13.53 -5.28 -13.69
CA ILE A 185 -12.49 -5.09 -12.67
C ILE A 185 -12.74 -5.94 -11.41
N PHE A 186 -13.99 -6.09 -10.98
CA PHE A 186 -14.30 -6.90 -9.80
C PHE A 186 -14.11 -8.39 -10.03
N ASP A 187 -14.37 -8.89 -11.25
CA ASP A 187 -14.15 -10.29 -11.60
C ASP A 187 -12.65 -10.57 -11.75
N PHE A 188 -11.89 -9.62 -12.27
CA PHE A 188 -10.44 -9.65 -12.25
C PHE A 188 -9.89 -9.86 -10.84
N PHE A 189 -10.29 -9.02 -9.88
CA PHE A 189 -9.82 -9.15 -8.49
C PHE A 189 -10.29 -10.43 -7.81
N ARG A 190 -11.49 -10.91 -8.09
CA ARG A 190 -11.97 -12.22 -7.59
C ARG A 190 -11.15 -13.40 -8.10
N ALA A 191 -10.61 -13.29 -9.30
CA ALA A 191 -9.85 -14.37 -9.92
C ALA A 191 -8.35 -14.37 -9.50
N ILE A 192 -7.79 -13.23 -9.12
CA ILE A 192 -6.37 -13.09 -8.72
C ILE A 192 -5.94 -14.14 -7.68
N PRO A 193 -6.65 -14.37 -6.56
CA PRO A 193 -6.18 -15.30 -5.54
C PRO A 193 -6.02 -16.74 -6.05
N ARG A 194 -6.91 -17.17 -6.93
CA ARG A 194 -6.84 -18.51 -7.54
C ARG A 194 -5.59 -18.66 -8.39
N PHE A 195 -5.37 -17.74 -9.33
CA PHE A 195 -4.21 -17.79 -10.22
C PHE A 195 -2.89 -17.59 -9.44
N ALA A 196 -2.89 -16.76 -8.39
CA ALA A 196 -1.74 -16.61 -7.52
C ALA A 196 -1.37 -17.94 -6.84
N ALA A 197 -2.34 -18.65 -6.27
CA ALA A 197 -2.13 -19.94 -5.65
C ALA A 197 -1.62 -21.00 -6.64
N GLU A 198 -2.17 -21.04 -7.87
CA GLU A 198 -1.73 -21.91 -8.96
C GLU A 198 -0.26 -21.65 -9.38
N ASN A 199 0.24 -20.43 -9.16
CA ASN A 199 1.62 -20.03 -9.46
C ASN A 199 2.53 -19.98 -8.22
N GLY A 200 2.08 -20.43 -7.06
CA GLY A 200 2.87 -20.46 -5.83
C GLY A 200 3.14 -19.06 -5.23
N ILE A 201 2.29 -18.07 -5.56
CA ILE A 201 2.38 -16.71 -5.03
C ILE A 201 1.52 -16.62 -3.76
N GLU A 202 2.12 -16.14 -2.68
CA GLU A 202 1.46 -15.90 -1.40
C GLU A 202 1.12 -14.41 -1.25
N PHE A 203 0.06 -14.13 -0.50
CA PHE A 203 -0.30 -12.78 -0.06
C PHE A 203 0.13 -12.58 1.38
N TRP A 204 0.78 -11.46 1.65
CA TRP A 204 1.20 -11.09 2.99
C TRP A 204 0.72 -9.70 3.35
N THR A 205 0.39 -9.48 4.62
CA THR A 205 0.24 -8.13 5.14
C THR A 205 1.61 -7.43 5.18
N PRO A 206 1.66 -6.09 5.16
CA PRO A 206 2.92 -5.35 5.30
C PRO A 206 3.72 -5.76 6.54
N SER A 207 3.08 -5.95 7.69
CA SER A 207 3.73 -6.41 8.92
C SER A 207 4.32 -7.82 8.78
N GLU A 208 3.64 -8.75 8.11
CA GLU A 208 4.18 -10.08 7.82
C GLU A 208 5.40 -10.00 6.91
N ALA A 209 5.30 -9.23 5.82
CA ALA A 209 6.39 -9.03 4.89
C ALA A 209 7.65 -8.51 5.59
N VAL A 210 7.52 -7.43 6.37
CA VAL A 210 8.68 -6.86 7.07
C VAL A 210 9.20 -7.72 8.22
N SER A 211 8.40 -8.64 8.75
CA SER A 211 8.88 -9.61 9.75
C SER A 211 9.74 -10.72 9.14
N LYS A 212 9.36 -11.18 7.95
CA LYS A 212 9.98 -12.32 7.26
C LYS A 212 11.17 -11.93 6.38
N LEU A 213 11.11 -10.79 5.70
CA LEU A 213 12.10 -10.38 4.72
C LEU A 213 13.20 -9.50 5.34
N LYS A 214 14.42 -9.67 4.85
CA LYS A 214 15.55 -8.83 5.24
C LYS A 214 15.79 -7.75 4.20
N PRO A 215 16.14 -6.52 4.62
CA PRO A 215 16.50 -5.48 3.66
C PRO A 215 17.79 -5.86 2.91
N VAL A 216 17.82 -5.53 1.62
CA VAL A 216 18.97 -5.81 0.75
C VAL A 216 19.93 -4.64 0.67
N ASP A 217 19.42 -3.40 0.89
CA ASP A 217 20.25 -2.19 0.76
C ASP A 217 19.59 -1.00 1.51
N ILE A 218 20.31 0.11 1.55
CA ILE A 218 19.86 1.38 2.11
C ILE A 218 19.58 2.35 0.96
N ILE A 219 18.47 3.07 1.06
CA ILE A 219 18.09 4.13 0.12
C ILE A 219 18.06 5.46 0.89
N SER A 220 18.59 6.50 0.26
CA SER A 220 18.47 7.91 0.70
C SER A 220 17.58 8.66 -0.28
N VAL A 221 16.65 9.47 0.25
CA VAL A 221 15.68 10.26 -0.52
C VAL A 221 15.69 11.70 -0.04
#